data_05b5ee993024640b84d605baaab16e1a
#
_entry.id   05b5ee993024640b84d605baaab16e1a
#
_cell.length_a   1.000
_cell.length_b   1.000
_cell.length_c   1.000
_cell.angle_alpha   90.00
_cell.angle_beta   90.00
_cell.angle_gamma   90.00
#
_symmetry.space_group_name_H-M   'P 1'
#
loop_
_entity.id
_entity.type
_entity.pdbx_description
1 polymer ?
#
loop_
_entity_poly.entity_id
_entity_poly.type
_entity_poly.pdbx_seq_one_letter_code
_entity_poly.pdbx_strand_id
1 'polypeptide(L)'
;MVMVPSVAATAAIGVALAQGALAASFSVSGQSFKVTADKLEGTGFSQYGAIDSGYTLKGEKTAHPVAVSAFSSADITNMCQSVVTPDLPIIGSVSLTLKAGGKGTPVHAENLYIDVEDLQADATFTNIDIGVAAGDMKNGPGPGMKGGKETANKYGFGQQAESAVLTDVKQTAWATTAGTFKLSGLKMSLSKGVKECY
;
A
#
# COMPACT_ATOMS: atom_id res chain seq x y z
N MET A 1 42.72 -19.74 -8.10
CA MET A 1 41.65 -19.86 -9.13
C MET A 1 40.33 -20.14 -8.44
N VAL A 2 39.70 -19.07 -7.91
CA VAL A 2 38.41 -19.12 -7.20
C VAL A 2 37.60 -17.86 -7.62
N MET A 3 36.83 -17.99 -8.67
CA MET A 3 35.94 -16.88 -9.15
C MET A 3 34.74 -17.44 -9.91
N VAL A 4 33.84 -18.22 -9.27
CA VAL A 4 32.59 -18.63 -9.92
C VAL A 4 31.33 -18.58 -9.03
N PRO A 5 31.34 -18.40 -7.69
CA PRO A 5 30.07 -18.35 -6.97
C PRO A 5 29.36 -17.00 -6.98
N SER A 6 30.06 -15.88 -7.29
CA SER A 6 29.47 -14.54 -7.16
C SER A 6 28.51 -14.15 -8.30
N VAL A 7 28.70 -14.69 -9.49
CA VAL A 7 27.85 -14.36 -10.65
C VAL A 7 26.52 -15.08 -10.62
N ALA A 8 26.49 -16.31 -10.10
CA ALA A 8 25.26 -17.08 -9.97
C ALA A 8 24.31 -16.50 -8.89
N ALA A 9 24.86 -15.99 -7.79
CA ALA A 9 24.08 -15.36 -6.73
C ALA A 9 23.44 -14.03 -7.17
N THR A 10 24.18 -13.22 -7.92
CA THR A 10 23.67 -11.95 -8.46
C THR A 10 22.61 -12.16 -9.55
N ALA A 11 22.73 -13.20 -10.35
CA ALA A 11 21.72 -13.53 -11.36
C ALA A 11 20.40 -14.01 -10.71
N ALA A 12 20.48 -14.81 -9.63
CA ALA A 12 19.29 -15.28 -8.90
C ALA A 12 18.53 -14.13 -8.22
N ILE A 13 19.24 -13.15 -7.66
CA ILE A 13 18.64 -11.94 -7.07
C ILE A 13 18.00 -11.08 -8.17
N GLY A 14 18.65 -10.92 -9.30
CA GLY A 14 18.13 -10.15 -10.44
C GLY A 14 16.85 -10.75 -11.04
N VAL A 15 16.74 -12.09 -11.11
CA VAL A 15 15.53 -12.78 -11.60
C VAL A 15 14.40 -12.67 -10.59
N ALA A 16 14.67 -12.76 -9.29
CA ALA A 16 13.68 -12.58 -8.24
C ALA A 16 13.11 -11.15 -8.22
N LEU A 17 13.96 -10.15 -8.47
CA LEU A 17 13.54 -8.74 -8.63
C LEU A 17 12.66 -8.55 -9.89
N ALA A 18 13.02 -9.18 -11.01
CA ALA A 18 12.28 -9.08 -12.26
C ALA A 18 10.91 -9.79 -12.22
N GLN A 19 10.74 -10.78 -11.36
CA GLN A 19 9.49 -11.52 -11.19
C GLN A 19 8.57 -10.93 -10.12
N GLY A 20 8.89 -9.78 -9.54
CA GLY A 20 8.12 -9.19 -8.45
C GLY A 20 8.15 -9.99 -7.13
N ALA A 21 9.02 -10.99 -7.04
CA ALA A 21 9.16 -11.86 -5.87
C ALA A 21 9.84 -11.21 -4.67
N LEU A 22 10.20 -9.93 -4.78
CA LEU A 22 10.65 -9.08 -3.69
C LEU A 22 9.59 -8.03 -3.33
N ALA A 23 8.34 -8.39 -3.36
CA ALA A 23 7.32 -7.67 -2.61
C ALA A 23 7.65 -7.87 -1.13
N ALA A 24 8.43 -6.96 -0.64
CA ALA A 24 9.10 -6.87 0.62
C ALA A 24 8.35 -7.49 1.81
N SER A 25 8.93 -8.51 2.39
CA SER A 25 8.69 -8.84 3.79
C SER A 25 9.29 -7.73 4.66
N PHE A 26 8.64 -6.57 4.74
CA PHE A 26 9.03 -5.51 5.66
C PHE A 26 8.13 -5.54 6.90
N SER A 27 8.68 -5.15 8.03
CA SER A 27 7.87 -4.81 9.18
C SER A 27 7.27 -3.43 8.96
N VAL A 28 5.97 -3.26 9.23
CA VAL A 28 5.36 -1.92 9.17
C VAL A 28 6.02 -0.99 10.19
N SER A 29 6.12 0.27 9.85
CA SER A 29 6.64 1.29 10.75
C SER A 29 5.67 1.51 11.93
N GLY A 30 6.16 2.08 13.02
CA GLY A 30 5.33 2.44 14.18
C GLY A 30 4.40 3.64 13.92
N GLN A 31 4.10 3.95 12.68
CA GLN A 31 3.30 5.11 12.29
C GLN A 31 2.38 4.75 11.14
N SER A 32 1.08 4.97 11.32
CA SER A 32 0.14 5.03 10.21
C SER A 32 0.28 6.37 9.49
N PHE A 33 -0.26 6.44 8.29
CA PHE A 33 -0.28 7.66 7.49
C PHE A 33 -1.67 7.86 6.88
N LYS A 34 -1.99 9.13 6.63
CA LYS A 34 -3.26 9.52 6.01
C LYS A 34 -3.08 9.77 4.53
N VAL A 35 -4.04 9.32 3.74
CA VAL A 35 -4.09 9.56 2.29
C VAL A 35 -5.45 10.11 1.91
N THR A 36 -5.46 11.12 1.07
CA THR A 36 -6.65 11.56 0.35
C THR A 36 -6.41 11.48 -1.15
N ALA A 37 -7.48 11.26 -1.89
CA ALA A 37 -7.50 11.39 -3.35
C ALA A 37 -8.87 11.84 -3.81
N ASP A 38 -8.93 12.64 -4.88
CA ASP A 38 -10.22 12.99 -5.49
C ASP A 38 -10.85 11.75 -6.13
N LYS A 39 -10.03 10.91 -6.77
CA LYS A 39 -10.45 9.67 -7.38
C LYS A 39 -9.34 8.64 -7.37
N LEU A 40 -9.70 7.40 -7.08
CA LEU A 40 -8.92 6.19 -7.36
C LEU A 40 -9.75 5.32 -8.30
N GLU A 41 -9.20 4.96 -9.41
CA GLU A 41 -9.82 4.12 -10.43
C GLU A 41 -8.88 2.96 -10.73
N GLY A 42 -9.36 1.73 -10.54
CA GLY A 42 -8.49 0.56 -10.67
C GLY A 42 -9.18 -0.66 -11.24
N THR A 43 -8.39 -1.55 -11.80
CA THR A 43 -8.80 -2.84 -12.35
C THR A 43 -8.21 -3.97 -11.54
N GLY A 44 -8.91 -5.11 -11.56
CA GLY A 44 -8.48 -6.27 -10.79
C GLY A 44 -8.46 -5.96 -9.31
N PHE A 45 -9.61 -5.60 -8.74
CA PHE A 45 -9.75 -5.33 -7.31
C PHE A 45 -9.86 -6.59 -6.49
N SER A 46 -9.16 -6.64 -5.38
CA SER A 46 -9.34 -7.62 -4.31
C SER A 46 -9.19 -6.97 -2.94
N GLN A 47 -9.94 -7.48 -1.96
CA GLN A 47 -9.82 -7.02 -0.58
C GLN A 47 -9.98 -8.20 0.38
N TYR A 48 -9.13 -8.26 1.39
CA TYR A 48 -9.12 -9.33 2.40
C TYR A 48 -8.56 -8.82 3.73
N GLY A 49 -8.91 -9.52 4.81
CA GLY A 49 -8.35 -9.23 6.13
C GLY A 49 -6.96 -9.81 6.31
N ALA A 50 -6.05 -9.04 6.92
CA ALA A 50 -4.70 -9.47 7.26
C ALA A 50 -4.23 -8.85 8.58
N ILE A 51 -3.09 -9.28 9.05
CA ILE A 51 -2.40 -8.70 10.22
C ILE A 51 -1.00 -8.29 9.79
N ASP A 52 -0.72 -7.01 9.88
CA ASP A 52 0.62 -6.46 9.70
C ASP A 52 1.39 -6.53 11.00
N SER A 53 2.62 -7.00 10.94
CA SER A 53 3.53 -7.04 12.06
C SER A 53 4.62 -5.99 11.92
N GLY A 54 4.97 -5.34 13.02
CA GLY A 54 5.96 -4.28 13.00
C GLY A 54 6.47 -3.91 14.38
N TYR A 55 6.93 -2.67 14.49
CA TYR A 55 7.44 -2.11 15.74
C TYR A 55 6.84 -0.73 15.98
N THR A 56 6.58 -0.42 17.24
CA THR A 56 6.25 0.95 17.67
C THR A 56 7.46 1.87 17.49
N LEU A 57 7.26 3.19 17.59
CA LEU A 57 8.36 4.16 17.60
C LEU A 57 9.36 3.94 18.75
N LYS A 58 8.99 3.18 19.78
CA LYS A 58 9.86 2.81 20.91
C LYS A 58 10.59 1.48 20.68
N GLY A 59 10.37 0.82 19.53
CA GLY A 59 11.01 -0.46 19.20
C GLY A 59 10.31 -1.70 19.79
N GLU A 60 9.11 -1.54 20.34
CA GLU A 60 8.31 -2.64 20.85
C GLU A 60 7.58 -3.34 19.69
N LYS A 61 7.49 -4.67 19.73
CA LYS A 61 6.73 -5.42 18.72
C LYS A 61 5.25 -5.07 18.78
N THR A 62 4.64 -4.90 17.63
CA THR A 62 3.22 -4.62 17.49
C THR A 62 2.62 -5.35 16.30
N ALA A 63 1.30 -5.47 16.27
CA ALA A 63 0.54 -6.03 15.18
C ALA A 63 -0.73 -5.21 14.95
N HIS A 64 -1.06 -4.98 13.69
CA HIS A 64 -2.19 -4.17 13.28
C HIS A 64 -3.12 -5.00 12.39
N PRO A 65 -4.40 -5.18 12.75
CA PRO A 65 -5.39 -5.73 11.84
C PRO A 65 -5.64 -4.71 10.72
N VAL A 66 -5.61 -5.18 9.49
CA VAL A 66 -5.79 -4.36 8.30
C VAL A 66 -6.74 -5.02 7.29
N ALA A 67 -7.42 -4.20 6.51
CA ALA A 67 -8.04 -4.61 5.27
C ALA A 67 -7.06 -4.32 4.13
N VAL A 68 -6.45 -5.34 3.57
CA VAL A 68 -5.59 -5.18 2.39
C VAL A 68 -6.48 -4.95 1.19
N SER A 69 -6.40 -3.76 0.61
CA SER A 69 -7.06 -3.40 -0.64
C SER A 69 -6.04 -3.44 -1.75
N ALA A 70 -6.24 -4.31 -2.73
CA ALA A 70 -5.26 -4.53 -3.79
C ALA A 70 -5.88 -4.33 -5.18
N PHE A 71 -5.05 -3.86 -6.10
CA PHE A 71 -5.39 -3.61 -7.50
C PHE A 71 -4.28 -4.13 -8.41
N SER A 72 -4.66 -4.74 -9.53
CA SER A 72 -3.69 -5.09 -10.57
C SER A 72 -3.10 -3.83 -11.20
N SER A 73 -3.95 -2.83 -11.46
CA SER A 73 -3.56 -1.50 -11.94
C SER A 73 -4.49 -0.45 -11.36
N ALA A 74 -3.96 0.72 -11.01
CA ALA A 74 -4.76 1.83 -10.49
C ALA A 74 -4.19 3.19 -10.92
N ASP A 75 -5.09 4.14 -11.18
CA ASP A 75 -4.81 5.54 -11.39
C ASP A 75 -5.41 6.38 -10.27
N ILE A 76 -4.61 7.27 -9.67
CA ILE A 76 -5.01 8.08 -8.52
C ILE A 76 -4.86 9.57 -8.85
N THR A 77 -5.96 10.30 -8.77
CA THR A 77 -6.02 11.73 -9.08
C THR A 77 -5.94 12.55 -7.80
N ASN A 78 -5.10 13.59 -7.81
CA ASN A 78 -4.92 14.54 -6.71
C ASN A 78 -4.63 13.84 -5.37
N MET A 79 -3.65 12.93 -5.37
CA MET A 79 -3.24 12.23 -4.17
C MET A 79 -2.50 13.17 -3.21
N CYS A 80 -2.88 13.13 -1.94
CA CYS A 80 -2.14 13.69 -0.81
C CYS A 80 -1.88 12.58 0.21
N GLN A 81 -0.62 12.40 0.61
CA GLN A 81 -0.23 11.50 1.69
C GLN A 81 0.48 12.31 2.77
N SER A 82 0.17 12.04 4.02
CA SER A 82 0.81 12.70 5.17
C SER A 82 1.11 11.71 6.28
N VAL A 83 2.27 11.87 6.89
CA VAL A 83 2.67 11.16 8.10
C VAL A 83 3.21 12.15 9.12
N VAL A 84 2.80 11.99 10.38
CA VAL A 84 3.23 12.83 11.50
C VAL A 84 4.17 12.04 12.39
N THR A 85 5.40 12.51 12.54
CA THR A 85 6.33 12.00 13.55
C THR A 85 6.20 12.87 14.80
N PRO A 86 5.66 12.33 15.90
CA PRO A 86 5.46 13.08 17.14
C PRO A 86 6.76 13.21 17.95
N ASP A 87 6.76 14.15 18.86
CA ASP A 87 7.67 14.25 20.02
C ASP A 87 9.18 14.17 19.71
N LEU A 88 9.60 14.75 18.59
CA LEU A 88 11.03 14.88 18.30
C LEU A 88 11.68 15.84 19.31
N PRO A 89 12.85 15.49 19.89
CA PRO A 89 13.55 16.36 20.82
C PRO A 89 13.80 17.75 20.24
N ILE A 90 13.49 18.81 21.00
CA ILE A 90 13.70 20.23 20.65
C ILE A 90 12.72 20.76 19.59
N ILE A 91 12.31 19.93 18.62
CA ILE A 91 11.52 20.36 17.46
C ILE A 91 10.02 20.16 17.68
N GLY A 92 9.63 19.15 18.48
CA GLY A 92 8.26 18.69 18.63
C GLY A 92 7.83 17.81 17.45
N SER A 93 6.56 17.87 17.08
CA SER A 93 6.03 17.07 15.97
C SER A 93 6.49 17.64 14.61
N VAL A 94 6.73 16.74 13.66
CA VAL A 94 7.04 17.06 12.25
C VAL A 94 6.14 16.27 11.33
N SER A 95 5.61 16.92 10.31
CA SER A 95 4.79 16.29 9.28
C SER A 95 5.53 16.23 7.95
N LEU A 96 5.58 15.04 7.36
CA LEU A 96 5.94 14.83 5.96
C LEU A 96 4.65 14.80 5.14
N THR A 97 4.56 15.66 4.13
CA THR A 97 3.44 15.69 3.19
C THR A 97 3.94 15.44 1.77
N LEU A 98 3.28 14.52 1.07
CA LEU A 98 3.54 14.17 -0.32
C LEU A 98 2.28 14.42 -1.12
N LYS A 99 2.40 15.12 -2.26
CA LYS A 99 1.30 15.36 -3.20
C LYS A 99 1.73 14.95 -4.60
N ALA A 100 0.84 14.28 -5.33
CA ALA A 100 1.08 13.84 -6.69
C ALA A 100 -0.25 13.64 -7.45
N GLY A 101 -0.19 13.41 -8.75
CA GLY A 101 -1.38 13.09 -9.55
C GLY A 101 -2.28 14.27 -9.85
N GLY A 102 -1.75 15.49 -9.73
CA GLY A 102 -2.46 16.71 -10.12
C GLY A 102 -2.22 17.11 -11.57
N LYS A 103 -2.86 18.21 -12.00
CA LYS A 103 -2.70 18.80 -13.33
C LYS A 103 -3.02 17.87 -14.51
N GLY A 104 -4.01 16.99 -14.34
CA GLY A 104 -4.52 16.13 -15.41
C GLY A 104 -3.68 14.85 -15.67
N THR A 105 -2.59 14.63 -14.93
CA THR A 105 -1.81 13.39 -15.04
C THR A 105 -1.86 12.66 -13.70
N PRO A 106 -2.60 11.54 -13.60
CA PRO A 106 -2.76 10.80 -12.34
C PRO A 106 -1.44 10.15 -11.90
N VAL A 107 -1.40 9.73 -10.66
CA VAL A 107 -0.45 8.72 -10.17
C VAL A 107 -0.86 7.40 -10.78
N HIS A 108 0.11 6.65 -11.32
CA HIS A 108 -0.12 5.31 -11.85
C HIS A 108 0.57 4.25 -10.99
N ALA A 109 -0.15 3.21 -10.63
CA ALA A 109 0.36 2.10 -9.86
C ALA A 109 0.02 0.75 -10.50
N GLU A 110 0.96 -0.18 -10.45
CA GLU A 110 0.75 -1.58 -10.84
C GLU A 110 1.04 -2.50 -9.65
N ASN A 111 0.23 -3.54 -9.50
CA ASN A 111 0.27 -4.45 -8.37
C ASN A 111 0.28 -3.68 -7.05
N LEU A 112 -0.72 -2.80 -6.90
CA LEU A 112 -0.88 -1.93 -5.74
C LEU A 112 -1.55 -2.71 -4.61
N TYR A 113 -0.97 -2.59 -3.41
CA TYR A 113 -1.55 -3.06 -2.15
C TYR A 113 -1.55 -1.93 -1.14
N ILE A 114 -2.64 -1.75 -0.46
CA ILE A 114 -2.82 -0.74 0.59
C ILE A 114 -3.34 -1.45 1.84
N ASP A 115 -2.59 -1.39 2.92
CA ASP A 115 -2.93 -1.98 4.20
C ASP A 115 -3.73 -0.96 5.01
N VAL A 116 -5.05 -1.02 4.85
CA VAL A 116 -5.99 0.00 5.30
C VAL A 116 -6.48 -0.29 6.71
N GLU A 117 -6.39 0.70 7.59
CA GLU A 117 -7.01 0.70 8.91
C GLU A 117 -8.43 1.28 8.85
N ASP A 118 -8.61 2.38 8.13
CA ASP A 118 -9.89 3.06 7.93
C ASP A 118 -9.99 3.62 6.51
N LEU A 119 -11.16 3.51 5.89
CA LEU A 119 -11.44 4.02 4.55
C LEU A 119 -12.83 4.63 4.48
N GLN A 120 -12.89 5.85 4.01
CA GLN A 120 -14.13 6.55 3.64
C GLN A 120 -14.04 6.96 2.18
N ALA A 121 -15.02 6.59 1.38
CA ALA A 121 -15.12 6.95 -0.03
C ALA A 121 -16.53 6.67 -0.56
N ASP A 122 -16.90 7.34 -1.63
CA ASP A 122 -17.97 6.87 -2.48
C ASP A 122 -17.39 5.84 -3.45
N ALA A 123 -17.93 4.62 -3.45
CA ALA A 123 -17.36 3.50 -4.20
C ALA A 123 -18.35 2.86 -5.16
N THR A 124 -17.90 2.62 -6.38
CA THR A 124 -18.61 1.84 -7.38
C THR A 124 -17.75 0.66 -7.81
N PHE A 125 -18.29 -0.54 -7.72
CA PHE A 125 -17.64 -1.77 -8.14
C PHE A 125 -18.36 -2.37 -9.35
N THR A 126 -17.60 -2.90 -10.29
CA THR A 126 -18.12 -3.62 -11.44
C THR A 126 -17.85 -5.12 -11.27
N ASN A 127 -18.89 -5.92 -11.40
CA ASN A 127 -18.84 -7.38 -11.26
C ASN A 127 -18.18 -7.80 -9.93
N ILE A 128 -18.77 -7.35 -8.83
CA ILE A 128 -18.29 -7.63 -7.48
C ILE A 128 -18.81 -8.97 -6.94
N ASP A 129 -17.91 -9.75 -6.37
CA ASP A 129 -18.22 -10.92 -5.53
C ASP A 129 -17.84 -10.59 -4.07
N ILE A 130 -18.79 -10.74 -3.16
CA ILE A 130 -18.61 -10.50 -1.72
C ILE A 130 -18.75 -11.81 -0.96
N GLY A 131 -17.81 -12.11 -0.05
CA GLY A 131 -17.83 -13.34 0.74
C GLY A 131 -17.08 -14.49 0.08
N VAL A 132 -16.17 -14.19 -0.83
CA VAL A 132 -15.24 -15.18 -1.41
C VAL A 132 -14.16 -15.49 -0.38
N ALA A 133 -13.71 -16.76 -0.31
CA ALA A 133 -12.53 -17.08 0.48
C ALA A 133 -11.30 -16.35 -0.06
N ALA A 134 -10.52 -15.72 0.80
CA ALA A 134 -9.40 -14.88 0.38
C ALA A 134 -8.38 -15.62 -0.52
N GLY A 135 -8.17 -16.93 -0.29
CA GLY A 135 -7.29 -17.76 -1.11
C GLY A 135 -7.86 -18.18 -2.46
N ASP A 136 -9.15 -17.98 -2.69
CA ASP A 136 -9.86 -18.39 -3.93
C ASP A 136 -10.18 -17.21 -4.85
N MET A 137 -9.78 -15.98 -4.46
CA MET A 137 -9.97 -14.79 -5.29
C MET A 137 -9.18 -14.91 -6.59
N LYS A 138 -9.82 -14.51 -7.70
CA LYS A 138 -9.27 -14.58 -9.07
C LYS A 138 -9.11 -13.21 -9.71
N ASN A 139 -9.88 -12.22 -9.25
CA ASN A 139 -9.75 -10.83 -9.67
C ASN A 139 -8.78 -10.14 -8.71
N GLY A 140 -7.83 -9.42 -9.28
CA GLY A 140 -6.83 -8.69 -8.51
C GLY A 140 -5.76 -9.56 -7.83
N PRO A 141 -4.78 -8.92 -7.22
CA PRO A 141 -3.71 -9.59 -6.50
C PRO A 141 -4.23 -10.22 -5.20
N GLY A 142 -3.98 -11.51 -5.01
CA GLY A 142 -4.38 -12.24 -3.80
C GLY A 142 -3.31 -12.22 -2.70
N PRO A 143 -3.64 -12.79 -1.51
CA PRO A 143 -2.78 -12.77 -0.34
C PRO A 143 -1.35 -13.29 -0.56
N GLY A 144 -1.18 -14.28 -1.44
CA GLY A 144 0.13 -14.87 -1.73
C GLY A 144 1.03 -14.01 -2.63
N MET A 145 0.51 -12.97 -3.25
CA MET A 145 1.26 -12.19 -4.25
C MET A 145 2.05 -11.04 -3.63
N LYS A 146 1.69 -10.57 -2.46
CA LYS A 146 2.41 -9.50 -1.77
C LYS A 146 3.80 -9.96 -1.28
N GLY A 147 4.01 -11.26 -1.15
CA GLY A 147 5.31 -11.86 -0.79
C GLY A 147 5.81 -11.44 0.60
N GLY A 148 4.97 -10.80 1.39
CA GLY A 148 5.31 -10.21 2.65
C GLY A 148 5.05 -11.10 3.85
N LYS A 149 5.29 -10.54 5.03
CA LYS A 149 5.00 -11.15 6.33
C LYS A 149 3.59 -10.82 6.83
N GLU A 150 2.73 -10.32 5.97
CA GLU A 150 1.33 -10.19 6.33
C GLU A 150 0.75 -11.57 6.61
N THR A 151 -0.05 -11.65 7.64
CA THR A 151 -0.74 -12.90 7.98
C THR A 151 -2.18 -12.79 7.52
N ALA A 152 -2.47 -13.36 6.36
CA ALA A 152 -3.83 -13.47 5.83
C ALA A 152 -4.31 -14.91 5.94
N ASN A 153 -5.56 -15.09 6.37
CA ASN A 153 -6.20 -16.39 6.39
C ASN A 153 -6.83 -16.68 5.02
N LYS A 154 -6.29 -17.68 4.30
CA LYS A 154 -6.81 -18.07 2.98
C LYS A 154 -8.28 -18.49 2.97
N TYR A 155 -8.82 -18.91 4.10
CA TYR A 155 -10.23 -19.26 4.27
C TYR A 155 -11.07 -18.11 4.84
N GLY A 156 -10.44 -16.98 5.13
CA GLY A 156 -11.08 -15.78 5.65
C GLY A 156 -11.92 -15.08 4.59
N PHE A 157 -12.69 -14.10 5.04
CA PHE A 157 -13.51 -13.25 4.19
C PHE A 157 -12.65 -12.49 3.17
N GLY A 158 -13.10 -12.47 1.94
CA GLY A 158 -12.59 -11.66 0.86
C GLY A 158 -13.71 -11.14 -0.02
N GLN A 159 -13.39 -10.12 -0.78
CA GLN A 159 -14.22 -9.60 -1.86
C GLN A 159 -13.34 -9.23 -3.05
N GLN A 160 -13.90 -9.32 -4.24
CA GLN A 160 -13.18 -9.05 -5.48
C GLN A 160 -14.10 -8.40 -6.51
N ALA A 161 -13.55 -7.63 -7.43
CA ALA A 161 -14.26 -7.03 -8.54
C ALA A 161 -13.37 -6.88 -9.77
N GLU A 162 -13.96 -6.82 -10.95
CA GLU A 162 -13.22 -6.54 -12.18
C GLU A 162 -12.63 -5.13 -12.15
N SER A 163 -13.38 -4.16 -11.63
CA SER A 163 -12.91 -2.80 -11.44
C SER A 163 -13.59 -2.13 -10.24
N ALA A 164 -12.94 -1.12 -9.72
CA ALA A 164 -13.47 -0.24 -8.69
C ALA A 164 -13.13 1.22 -9.00
N VAL A 165 -14.08 2.10 -8.74
CA VAL A 165 -13.90 3.55 -8.77
C VAL A 165 -14.30 4.09 -7.41
N LEU A 166 -13.36 4.75 -6.74
CA LEU A 166 -13.56 5.39 -5.46
C LEU A 166 -13.37 6.90 -5.64
N THR A 167 -14.30 7.70 -5.14
CA THR A 167 -14.20 9.16 -5.14
C THR A 167 -14.25 9.70 -3.71
N ASP A 168 -13.74 10.90 -3.51
CA ASP A 168 -13.65 11.56 -2.21
C ASP A 168 -12.94 10.69 -1.14
N VAL A 169 -11.86 10.04 -1.57
CA VAL A 169 -11.11 9.08 -0.77
C VAL A 169 -10.43 9.74 0.41
N LYS A 170 -10.67 9.21 1.60
CA LYS A 170 -9.93 9.48 2.84
C LYS A 170 -9.61 8.15 3.49
N GLN A 171 -8.33 7.89 3.74
CA GLN A 171 -7.93 6.63 4.37
C GLN A 171 -6.76 6.81 5.32
N THR A 172 -6.74 6.00 6.37
CA THR A 172 -5.59 5.75 7.21
C THR A 172 -5.04 4.38 6.86
N ALA A 173 -3.74 4.30 6.62
CA ALA A 173 -3.07 3.07 6.22
C ALA A 173 -1.76 2.87 6.98
N TRP A 174 -1.35 1.60 7.13
CA TRP A 174 -0.10 1.21 7.75
C TRP A 174 1.01 0.98 6.74
N ALA A 175 0.67 0.54 5.54
CA ALA A 175 1.62 0.33 4.46
C ALA A 175 0.98 0.52 3.08
N THR A 176 1.81 0.83 2.11
CA THR A 176 1.47 0.78 0.69
C THR A 176 2.63 0.12 -0.04
N THR A 177 2.31 -0.88 -0.84
CA THR A 177 3.27 -1.60 -1.69
C THR A 177 2.78 -1.58 -3.13
N ALA A 178 3.67 -1.36 -4.06
CA ALA A 178 3.36 -1.44 -5.49
C ALA A 178 4.55 -2.01 -6.26
N GLY A 179 4.28 -2.76 -7.33
CA GLY A 179 5.30 -3.19 -8.27
C GLY A 179 5.86 -2.01 -9.05
N THR A 180 4.98 -1.10 -9.47
CA THR A 180 5.33 0.21 -10.04
C THR A 180 4.49 1.27 -9.36
N PHE A 181 5.11 2.40 -8.99
CA PHE A 181 4.41 3.54 -8.41
C PHE A 181 4.95 4.84 -9.02
N LYS A 182 4.31 5.31 -10.09
CA LYS A 182 4.69 6.51 -10.81
C LYS A 182 3.95 7.73 -10.26
N LEU A 183 4.66 8.56 -9.54
CA LEU A 183 4.15 9.75 -8.87
C LEU A 183 4.30 10.99 -9.78
N SER A 184 3.32 11.19 -10.65
CA SER A 184 3.32 12.33 -11.59
C SER A 184 3.18 13.65 -10.83
N GLY A 185 4.08 14.60 -11.09
CA GLY A 185 4.06 15.92 -10.45
C GLY A 185 4.36 15.88 -8.95
N LEU A 186 5.14 14.90 -8.48
CA LEU A 186 5.49 14.72 -7.08
C LEU A 186 6.00 16.02 -6.43
N LYS A 187 5.39 16.37 -5.31
CA LYS A 187 5.86 17.40 -4.37
C LYS A 187 5.93 16.79 -2.99
N MET A 188 7.05 16.94 -2.33
CA MET A 188 7.29 16.50 -0.97
C MET A 188 7.73 17.68 -0.11
N SER A 189 7.20 17.79 1.11
CA SER A 189 7.54 18.85 2.05
C SER A 189 7.55 18.35 3.48
N LEU A 190 8.50 18.86 4.26
CA LEU A 190 8.54 18.72 5.72
C LEU A 190 8.04 20.01 6.36
N SER A 191 7.24 19.86 7.39
CA SER A 191 6.68 20.98 8.13
C SER A 191 6.73 20.71 9.63
N LYS A 192 7.02 21.75 10.42
CA LYS A 192 6.90 21.67 11.87
C LYS A 192 5.44 21.64 12.28
N GLY A 193 5.12 20.86 13.31
CA GLY A 193 3.78 20.66 13.84
C GLY A 193 3.00 19.59 13.08
N VAL A 194 1.72 19.43 13.44
CA VAL A 194 0.80 18.48 12.82
C VAL A 194 0.16 19.13 11.61
N LYS A 195 0.46 18.61 10.43
CA LYS A 195 -0.13 19.02 9.14
C LYS A 195 -0.46 17.77 8.35
N GLU A 196 -1.70 17.41 8.34
CA GLU A 196 -2.20 16.21 7.67
C GLU A 196 -3.04 16.57 6.44
N CYS A 197 -3.33 15.59 5.59
CA CYS A 197 -4.15 15.77 4.39
C CYS A 197 -5.64 15.95 4.72
N TYR A 198 -6.09 15.48 5.90
CA TYR A 198 -7.45 15.66 6.43
C TYR A 198 -7.47 15.49 7.95
#